data_227c715f06d96011f39db29a6c81ffbc
#
_entry.id   227c715f06d96011f39db29a6c81ffbc
#
_cell.length_a   1.000
_cell.length_b   1.000
_cell.length_c   1.000
_cell.angle_alpha   90.00
_cell.angle_beta   90.00
_cell.angle_gamma   90.00
#
_symmetry.space_group_name_H-M   'P 1'
#
loop_
_entity.id
_entity.type
_entity.pdbx_description
1 polymer ?
#
loop_
_entity_poly.entity_id
_entity_poly.type
_entity_poly.pdbx_seq_one_letter_code
_entity_poly.pdbx_strand_id
1 'polypeptide(L)'
;MNARLWRIWVTGASLALATLPPVPSAALSSFPDLRQVQERGALRVGLVAKDIPPLLVTGSDGEPAGIEIAMAKGLARRLGVKLEFVRTAATHDELVAQVASGEVDVAVSSVTRTVERAQVVRFSRPYLTQSVAVALNRVRALQENVACPDTPADAAALAARPGGLGVTRGGAYEQTLRNQDKKINPVVFDTLRELHDALETDRLLAGLGGEIELRELFAQHPAARIKLKLCLVGEQKDQIAIAVRPDAPNLAAWIDVVLDNVGLQLKPSGIFTLGTDWTF
;
A
#
# COMPACT_ATOMS: atom_id res chain seq x y z
N MET A 1 51.36 -32.95 -62.56
CA MET A 1 51.19 -32.50 -61.14
C MET A 1 49.89 -31.80 -61.09
N ASN A 2 48.87 -32.47 -60.48
CA ASN A 2 47.45 -32.12 -60.58
C ASN A 2 47.05 -31.22 -59.43
N ALA A 3 46.63 -30.01 -59.73
CA ALA A 3 45.96 -29.12 -58.76
C ALA A 3 44.45 -29.32 -58.84
N ARG A 4 43.84 -29.91 -57.77
CA ARG A 4 42.42 -30.12 -57.67
C ARG A 4 41.79 -28.80 -57.05
N LEU A 5 40.98 -28.13 -57.83
CA LEU A 5 40.14 -27.01 -57.43
C LEU A 5 38.90 -27.59 -56.63
N TRP A 6 38.80 -27.27 -55.35
CA TRP A 6 37.60 -27.53 -54.55
C TRP A 6 36.64 -26.35 -54.72
N ARG A 7 35.50 -26.64 -55.36
CA ARG A 7 34.36 -25.71 -55.40
C ARG A 7 33.56 -25.86 -54.07
N ILE A 8 33.61 -24.81 -53.29
CA ILE A 8 32.76 -24.73 -52.09
C ILE A 8 31.37 -24.25 -52.56
N TRP A 9 30.36 -25.10 -52.37
CA TRP A 9 28.97 -24.75 -52.52
C TRP A 9 28.51 -24.03 -51.26
N VAL A 10 28.29 -22.72 -51.34
CA VAL A 10 27.59 -21.97 -50.30
C VAL A 10 26.10 -22.15 -50.51
N THR A 11 25.51 -23.08 -49.77
CA THR A 11 24.05 -23.21 -49.68
C THR A 11 23.53 -22.05 -48.83
N GLY A 12 22.89 -21.09 -49.47
CA GLY A 12 22.18 -20.00 -48.78
C GLY A 12 21.02 -20.57 -47.96
N ALA A 13 21.19 -20.62 -46.66
CA ALA A 13 20.09 -20.88 -45.74
C ALA A 13 19.23 -19.61 -45.66
N SER A 14 18.09 -19.59 -46.35
CA SER A 14 17.07 -18.58 -46.17
C SER A 14 16.54 -18.69 -44.76
N LEU A 15 16.88 -17.72 -43.89
CA LEU A 15 16.25 -17.56 -42.60
C LEU A 15 14.78 -17.18 -42.85
N ALA A 16 13.88 -18.15 -42.77
CA ALA A 16 12.45 -17.87 -42.66
C ALA A 16 12.21 -17.13 -41.33
N LEU A 17 11.93 -15.84 -41.40
CA LEU A 17 11.37 -15.10 -40.25
C LEU A 17 10.06 -15.80 -39.90
N ALA A 18 10.09 -16.64 -38.87
CA ALA A 18 8.87 -17.15 -38.26
C ALA A 18 8.10 -15.96 -37.68
N THR A 19 7.06 -15.54 -38.36
CA THR A 19 6.08 -14.60 -37.81
C THR A 19 5.45 -15.27 -36.60
N LEU A 20 5.83 -14.81 -35.39
CA LEU A 20 5.16 -15.22 -34.18
C LEU A 20 3.66 -14.99 -34.37
N PRO A 21 2.80 -15.94 -34.02
CA PRO A 21 1.37 -15.76 -34.09
C PRO A 21 1.00 -14.52 -33.25
N PRO A 22 0.05 -13.68 -33.73
CA PRO A 22 -0.40 -12.54 -32.93
C PRO A 22 -0.88 -13.08 -31.59
N VAL A 23 -0.38 -12.48 -30.50
CA VAL A 23 -0.89 -12.73 -29.16
C VAL A 23 -2.40 -12.50 -29.25
N PRO A 24 -3.24 -13.48 -28.85
CA PRO A 24 -4.69 -13.30 -28.96
C PRO A 24 -5.07 -12.02 -28.21
N SER A 25 -5.66 -11.07 -28.92
CA SER A 25 -6.24 -9.88 -28.31
C SER A 25 -7.18 -10.37 -27.24
N ALA A 26 -6.90 -10.07 -25.97
CA ALA A 26 -7.78 -10.45 -24.88
C ALA A 26 -9.19 -9.95 -25.23
N ALA A 27 -10.16 -10.86 -25.28
CA ALA A 27 -11.52 -10.48 -25.61
C ALA A 27 -11.98 -9.42 -24.60
N LEU A 28 -12.56 -8.33 -25.13
CA LEU A 28 -13.10 -7.28 -24.26
C LEU A 28 -14.12 -7.87 -23.30
N SER A 29 -14.10 -7.41 -22.06
CA SER A 29 -15.04 -7.84 -21.03
C SER A 29 -16.48 -7.53 -21.44
N SER A 30 -17.43 -8.42 -21.10
CA SER A 30 -18.86 -8.14 -21.20
C SER A 30 -19.33 -7.12 -20.15
N PHE A 31 -18.58 -6.92 -19.08
CA PHE A 31 -18.91 -5.97 -18.02
C PHE A 31 -18.48 -4.55 -18.40
N PRO A 32 -19.39 -3.56 -18.36
CA PRO A 32 -19.12 -2.21 -18.87
C PRO A 32 -17.93 -1.50 -18.22
N ASP A 33 -17.77 -1.62 -16.90
CA ASP A 33 -16.70 -0.97 -16.13
C ASP A 33 -15.31 -1.58 -16.44
N LEU A 34 -15.21 -2.91 -16.58
CA LEU A 34 -13.97 -3.57 -17.02
C LEU A 34 -13.67 -3.22 -18.48
N ARG A 35 -14.68 -3.25 -19.34
CA ARG A 35 -14.55 -2.89 -20.76
C ARG A 35 -14.02 -1.47 -20.92
N GLN A 36 -14.55 -0.51 -20.15
CA GLN A 36 -14.09 0.87 -20.16
C GLN A 36 -12.58 1.01 -19.90
N VAL A 37 -12.03 0.24 -18.94
CA VAL A 37 -10.60 0.21 -18.65
C VAL A 37 -9.83 -0.41 -19.84
N GLN A 38 -10.34 -1.50 -20.42
CA GLN A 38 -9.73 -2.19 -21.55
C GLN A 38 -9.74 -1.33 -22.83
N GLU A 39 -10.86 -0.67 -23.15
CA GLU A 39 -10.98 0.22 -24.32
C GLU A 39 -10.10 1.45 -24.20
N ARG A 40 -9.94 2.00 -22.98
CA ARG A 40 -8.97 3.07 -22.72
C ARG A 40 -7.52 2.57 -22.89
N GLY A 41 -7.28 1.28 -22.75
CA GLY A 41 -5.95 0.65 -22.84
C GLY A 41 -5.02 0.92 -21.64
N ALA A 42 -5.55 1.45 -20.54
CA ALA A 42 -4.79 1.78 -19.35
C ALA A 42 -5.58 1.56 -18.06
N LEU A 43 -4.94 1.01 -17.02
CA LEU A 43 -5.40 1.00 -15.64
C LEU A 43 -4.72 2.15 -14.89
N ARG A 44 -5.51 3.13 -14.45
CA ARG A 44 -5.02 4.28 -13.66
C ARG A 44 -4.98 3.89 -12.19
N VAL A 45 -3.80 3.89 -11.61
CA VAL A 45 -3.57 3.49 -10.23
C VAL A 45 -3.09 4.68 -9.41
N GLY A 46 -3.89 5.06 -8.43
CA GLY A 46 -3.55 6.09 -7.46
C GLY A 46 -2.60 5.57 -6.38
N LEU A 47 -1.62 6.39 -6.05
CA LEU A 47 -0.64 6.17 -4.99
C LEU A 47 -0.53 7.42 -4.13
N VAL A 48 -0.25 7.27 -2.83
CA VAL A 48 0.16 8.42 -2.01
C VAL A 48 1.53 8.91 -2.43
N ALA A 49 1.77 10.22 -2.30
CA ALA A 49 3.03 10.85 -2.71
C ALA A 49 4.24 10.38 -1.87
N LYS A 50 4.02 10.06 -0.60
CA LYS A 50 5.05 9.57 0.31
C LYS A 50 5.34 8.09 0.14
N ASP A 51 6.57 7.68 0.47
CA ASP A 51 6.93 6.27 0.57
C ASP A 51 6.33 5.62 1.82
N ILE A 52 5.96 4.34 1.71
CA ILE A 52 5.48 3.46 2.79
C ILE A 52 6.25 2.13 2.70
N PRO A 53 7.54 2.12 3.07
CA PRO A 53 8.34 0.90 2.96
C PRO A 53 7.78 -0.25 3.83
N PRO A 54 7.94 -1.49 3.39
CA PRO A 54 8.44 -1.96 2.10
C PRO A 54 7.32 -2.08 1.03
N LEU A 55 6.12 -1.58 1.30
CA LEU A 55 4.93 -1.74 0.46
C LEU A 55 5.00 -0.85 -0.79
N LEU A 56 5.32 0.42 -0.59
CA LEU A 56 5.50 1.43 -1.64
C LEU A 56 6.79 2.19 -1.37
N VAL A 57 7.70 2.20 -2.31
CA VAL A 57 8.98 2.94 -2.23
C VAL A 57 9.27 3.63 -3.56
N THR A 58 10.13 4.63 -3.53
CA THR A 58 10.72 5.23 -4.73
C THR A 58 11.99 4.45 -5.06
N GLY A 59 12.03 3.81 -6.23
CA GLY A 59 13.19 3.08 -6.73
C GLY A 59 14.37 4.00 -7.04
N SER A 60 15.54 3.42 -7.27
CA SER A 60 16.76 4.17 -7.61
C SER A 60 16.67 4.90 -8.98
N ASP A 61 15.74 4.49 -9.83
CA ASP A 61 15.39 5.09 -11.10
C ASP A 61 14.33 6.22 -10.99
N GLY A 62 13.84 6.48 -9.77
CA GLY A 62 12.77 7.43 -9.49
C GLY A 62 11.36 6.88 -9.68
N GLU A 63 11.23 5.65 -10.17
CA GLU A 63 9.93 5.02 -10.40
C GLU A 63 9.38 4.35 -9.13
N PRO A 64 8.04 4.24 -9.00
CA PRO A 64 7.44 3.50 -7.89
C PRO A 64 7.82 2.02 -7.92
N ALA A 65 8.17 1.48 -6.74
CA ALA A 65 8.56 0.09 -6.52
C ALA A 65 7.93 -0.45 -5.22
N GLY A 66 8.09 -1.74 -4.95
CA GLY A 66 7.58 -2.41 -3.76
C GLY A 66 6.44 -3.38 -4.07
N ILE A 67 5.93 -3.99 -3.01
CA ILE A 67 4.93 -5.08 -3.10
C ILE A 67 3.64 -4.60 -3.78
N GLU A 68 3.16 -3.43 -3.43
CA GLU A 68 1.91 -2.86 -3.97
C GLU A 68 2.06 -2.49 -5.45
N ILE A 69 3.25 -2.08 -5.87
CA ILE A 69 3.55 -1.79 -7.27
C ILE A 69 3.59 -3.08 -8.11
N ALA A 70 4.19 -4.15 -7.56
CA ALA A 70 4.16 -5.46 -8.22
C ALA A 70 2.73 -5.96 -8.39
N MET A 71 1.87 -5.77 -7.38
CA MET A 71 0.45 -6.10 -7.44
C MET A 71 -0.27 -5.27 -8.51
N ALA A 72 -0.07 -3.95 -8.57
CA ALA A 72 -0.66 -3.10 -9.60
C ALA A 72 -0.22 -3.51 -11.02
N LYS A 73 1.07 -3.81 -11.21
CA LYS A 73 1.61 -4.35 -12.47
C LYS A 73 0.94 -5.68 -12.86
N GLY A 74 0.71 -6.56 -11.88
CA GLY A 74 0.04 -7.84 -12.10
C GLY A 74 -1.44 -7.69 -12.50
N LEU A 75 -2.16 -6.74 -11.91
CA LEU A 75 -3.55 -6.43 -12.29
C LEU A 75 -3.62 -5.89 -13.73
N ALA A 76 -2.80 -4.89 -14.08
CA ALA A 76 -2.78 -4.30 -15.42
C ALA A 76 -2.44 -5.35 -16.50
N ARG A 77 -1.44 -6.20 -16.24
CA ARG A 77 -1.05 -7.30 -17.15
C ARG A 77 -2.20 -8.28 -17.39
N ARG A 78 -2.96 -8.66 -16.35
CA ARG A 78 -4.11 -9.59 -16.48
C ARG A 78 -5.31 -8.97 -17.19
N LEU A 79 -5.47 -7.64 -17.10
CA LEU A 79 -6.46 -6.89 -17.89
C LEU A 79 -6.03 -6.69 -19.33
N GLY A 80 -4.75 -6.93 -19.68
CA GLY A 80 -4.20 -6.68 -21.01
C GLY A 80 -4.04 -5.19 -21.32
N VAL A 81 -3.82 -4.34 -20.32
CA VAL A 81 -3.73 -2.89 -20.46
C VAL A 81 -2.39 -2.36 -19.91
N LYS A 82 -2.06 -1.12 -20.28
CA LYS A 82 -0.93 -0.39 -19.67
C LYS A 82 -1.25 -0.01 -18.23
N LEU A 83 -0.21 0.23 -17.45
CA LEU A 83 -0.30 0.75 -16.10
C LEU A 83 0.07 2.24 -16.11
N GLU A 84 -0.78 3.06 -15.51
CA GLU A 84 -0.53 4.50 -15.32
C GLU A 84 -0.63 4.81 -13.83
N PHE A 85 0.43 5.38 -13.26
CA PHE A 85 0.45 5.82 -11.88
C PHE A 85 0.09 7.30 -11.76
N VAL A 86 -0.80 7.60 -10.79
CA VAL A 86 -1.10 8.96 -10.32
C VAL A 86 -0.63 9.04 -8.87
N ARG A 87 0.45 9.77 -8.62
CA ARG A 87 1.12 9.84 -7.33
C ARG A 87 1.14 11.27 -6.80
N THR A 88 -0.04 11.89 -6.70
CA THR A 88 -0.24 13.30 -6.31
C THR A 88 -0.90 13.48 -4.96
N ALA A 89 -1.58 12.47 -4.42
CA ALA A 89 -2.28 12.54 -3.14
C ALA A 89 -1.28 12.65 -1.98
N ALA A 90 -1.35 13.72 -1.20
CA ALA A 90 -0.51 13.89 -0.01
C ALA A 90 -0.95 12.98 1.13
N THR A 91 -2.25 12.64 1.19
CA THR A 91 -2.86 11.82 2.24
C THR A 91 -3.69 10.66 1.67
N HIS A 92 -3.99 9.67 2.52
CA HIS A 92 -4.89 8.58 2.11
C HIS A 92 -6.32 9.07 1.87
N ASP A 93 -6.78 10.10 2.56
CA ASP A 93 -8.12 10.65 2.35
C ASP A 93 -8.21 11.39 1.00
N GLU A 94 -7.17 12.12 0.59
CA GLU A 94 -7.06 12.67 -0.76
C GLU A 94 -7.03 11.57 -1.82
N LEU A 95 -6.28 10.49 -1.58
CA LEU A 95 -6.24 9.35 -2.48
C LEU A 95 -7.62 8.68 -2.64
N VAL A 96 -8.36 8.51 -1.53
CA VAL A 96 -9.73 7.99 -1.57
C VAL A 96 -10.65 8.95 -2.35
N ALA A 97 -10.47 10.26 -2.21
CA ALA A 97 -11.22 11.25 -2.97
C ALA A 97 -10.93 11.16 -4.49
N GLN A 98 -9.68 10.93 -4.90
CA GLN A 98 -9.32 10.70 -6.31
C GLN A 98 -9.98 9.43 -6.88
N VAL A 99 -10.08 8.35 -6.09
CA VAL A 99 -10.83 7.14 -6.47
C VAL A 99 -12.31 7.44 -6.59
N ALA A 100 -12.89 8.13 -5.59
CA ALA A 100 -14.31 8.45 -5.56
C ALA A 100 -14.74 9.33 -6.74
N SER A 101 -13.90 10.28 -7.16
CA SER A 101 -14.14 11.15 -8.33
C SER A 101 -13.89 10.48 -9.67
N GLY A 102 -13.26 9.29 -9.70
CA GLY A 102 -12.88 8.60 -10.93
C GLY A 102 -11.63 9.20 -11.62
N GLU A 103 -10.85 10.04 -10.94
CA GLU A 103 -9.53 10.49 -11.42
C GLU A 103 -8.62 9.29 -11.62
N VAL A 104 -8.67 8.30 -10.70
CA VAL A 104 -8.04 6.99 -10.82
C VAL A 104 -9.07 5.88 -10.76
N ASP A 105 -8.75 4.71 -11.32
CA ASP A 105 -9.65 3.56 -11.32
C ASP A 105 -9.59 2.81 -10.00
N VAL A 106 -8.38 2.70 -9.46
CA VAL A 106 -8.09 2.01 -8.19
C VAL A 106 -7.01 2.75 -7.42
N ALA A 107 -6.97 2.55 -6.10
CA ALA A 107 -5.83 2.91 -5.26
C ALA A 107 -5.20 1.65 -4.68
N VAL A 108 -3.88 1.51 -4.89
CA VAL A 108 -3.06 0.40 -4.38
C VAL A 108 -1.91 1.02 -3.57
N SER A 109 -2.22 1.48 -2.37
CA SER A 109 -1.30 2.28 -1.55
C SER A 109 -1.70 2.25 -0.07
N SER A 110 -1.65 1.09 0.55
CA SER A 110 -1.89 0.87 1.99
C SER A 110 -3.20 1.49 2.52
N VAL A 111 -4.26 1.44 1.69
CA VAL A 111 -5.54 2.05 2.06
C VAL A 111 -6.26 1.16 3.07
N THR A 112 -6.38 1.68 4.29
CA THR A 112 -7.21 1.04 5.33
C THR A 112 -8.67 1.06 4.94
N ARG A 113 -9.30 -0.11 5.01
CA ARG A 113 -10.74 -0.30 4.78
C ARG A 113 -11.53 0.14 6.01
N THR A 114 -12.13 1.32 5.94
CA THR A 114 -13.01 1.83 7.00
C THR A 114 -14.45 1.95 6.54
N VAL A 115 -15.37 2.03 7.50
CA VAL A 115 -16.82 2.17 7.21
C VAL A 115 -17.08 3.50 6.48
N GLU A 116 -16.38 4.56 6.89
CA GLU A 116 -16.51 5.89 6.29
C GLU A 116 -16.05 5.89 4.82
N ARG A 117 -14.87 5.34 4.56
CA ARG A 117 -14.34 5.24 3.19
C ARG A 117 -15.21 4.36 2.30
N ALA A 118 -15.80 3.29 2.87
CA ALA A 118 -16.71 2.40 2.15
C ALA A 118 -18.03 3.07 1.74
N GLN A 119 -18.34 4.26 2.23
CA GLN A 119 -19.50 5.05 1.77
C GLN A 119 -19.24 5.72 0.42
N VAL A 120 -17.98 5.95 0.06
CA VAL A 120 -17.61 6.73 -1.14
C VAL A 120 -16.82 5.94 -2.17
N VAL A 121 -16.19 4.82 -1.78
CA VAL A 121 -15.47 3.91 -2.67
C VAL A 121 -15.87 2.46 -2.40
N ARG A 122 -15.59 1.58 -3.36
CA ARG A 122 -15.62 0.13 -3.14
C ARG A 122 -14.26 -0.34 -2.66
N PHE A 123 -14.25 -1.47 -1.99
CA PHE A 123 -13.01 -2.14 -1.60
C PHE A 123 -12.97 -3.57 -2.14
N SER A 124 -11.80 -4.02 -2.52
CA SER A 124 -11.52 -5.44 -2.66
C SER A 124 -11.56 -6.14 -1.29
N ARG A 125 -11.47 -7.48 -1.30
CA ARG A 125 -11.06 -8.18 -0.08
C ARG A 125 -9.69 -7.67 0.39
N PRO A 126 -9.40 -7.73 1.69
CA PRO A 126 -8.10 -7.32 2.20
C PRO A 126 -6.97 -8.19 1.63
N TYR A 127 -5.92 -7.56 1.11
CA TYR A 127 -4.68 -8.26 0.73
C TYR A 127 -3.65 -8.28 1.85
N LEU A 128 -3.85 -7.44 2.87
CA LEU A 128 -3.00 -7.35 4.04
C LEU A 128 -3.87 -7.15 5.28
N THR A 129 -3.53 -7.88 6.34
CA THR A 129 -4.13 -7.69 7.67
C THR A 129 -3.00 -7.50 8.67
N GLN A 130 -3.05 -6.40 9.41
CA GLN A 130 -2.07 -6.03 10.42
C GLN A 130 -2.73 -5.67 11.75
N SER A 131 -1.94 -5.59 12.82
CA SER A 131 -2.41 -5.05 14.09
C SER A 131 -2.40 -3.52 14.07
N VAL A 132 -3.30 -2.91 14.80
CA VAL A 132 -3.15 -1.52 15.25
C VAL A 132 -2.00 -1.49 16.25
N ALA A 133 -1.14 -0.49 16.19
CA ALA A 133 0.03 -0.41 17.05
C ALA A 133 0.27 0.99 17.60
N VAL A 134 0.98 1.04 18.72
CA VAL A 134 1.41 2.28 19.38
C VAL A 134 2.91 2.24 19.57
N ALA A 135 3.61 3.27 19.10
CA ALA A 135 4.97 3.57 19.50
C ALA A 135 4.92 4.40 20.79
N LEU A 136 5.31 3.81 21.92
CA LEU A 136 5.23 4.42 23.25
C LEU A 136 6.62 4.92 23.69
N ASN A 137 6.73 6.18 24.10
CA ASN A 137 7.94 6.73 24.70
C ASN A 137 8.11 6.15 26.13
N ARG A 138 9.17 5.35 26.33
CA ARG A 138 9.42 4.64 27.60
C ARG A 138 9.67 5.59 28.78
N VAL A 139 10.37 6.71 28.53
CA VAL A 139 10.74 7.66 29.59
C VAL A 139 9.48 8.37 30.10
N ARG A 140 8.71 8.94 29.21
CA ARG A 140 7.43 9.58 29.57
C ARG A 140 6.44 8.59 30.17
N ALA A 141 6.37 7.37 29.59
CA ALA A 141 5.48 6.34 30.10
C ALA A 141 5.78 5.97 31.56
N LEU A 142 7.07 5.87 31.93
CA LEU A 142 7.46 5.64 33.33
C LEU A 142 7.11 6.84 34.23
N GLN A 143 7.39 8.07 33.77
CA GLN A 143 7.14 9.29 34.54
C GLN A 143 5.63 9.52 34.77
N GLU A 144 4.82 9.20 33.77
CA GLU A 144 3.37 9.39 33.78
C GLU A 144 2.58 8.15 34.22
N ASN A 145 3.28 7.07 34.59
CA ASN A 145 2.69 5.78 34.96
C ASN A 145 1.73 5.23 33.90
N VAL A 146 2.19 5.20 32.64
CA VAL A 146 1.42 4.71 31.47
C VAL A 146 1.97 3.35 31.03
N ALA A 147 1.10 2.35 30.95
CA ALA A 147 1.39 1.07 30.35
C ALA A 147 1.11 1.07 28.82
N CYS A 148 1.52 -0.01 28.12
CA CYS A 148 1.03 -0.26 26.77
C CYS A 148 -0.50 -0.32 26.77
N PRO A 149 -1.18 0.39 25.85
CA PRO A 149 -2.62 0.25 25.71
C PRO A 149 -2.99 -1.16 25.25
N ASP A 150 -3.95 -1.78 25.92
CA ASP A 150 -4.45 -3.12 25.58
C ASP A 150 -5.60 -3.06 24.58
N THR A 151 -6.35 -1.96 24.57
CA THR A 151 -7.50 -1.75 23.70
C THR A 151 -7.41 -0.45 22.91
N PRO A 152 -8.16 -0.30 21.79
CA PRO A 152 -8.26 0.98 21.10
C PRO A 152 -8.76 2.13 21.98
N ALA A 153 -9.64 1.82 22.95
CA ALA A 153 -10.13 2.84 23.91
C ALA A 153 -9.01 3.32 24.83
N ASP A 154 -8.13 2.43 25.30
CA ASP A 154 -6.97 2.80 26.10
C ASP A 154 -5.99 3.67 25.30
N ALA A 155 -5.76 3.32 24.03
CA ALA A 155 -4.94 4.13 23.14
C ALA A 155 -5.53 5.51 22.91
N ALA A 156 -6.85 5.60 22.68
CA ALA A 156 -7.57 6.85 22.49
C ALA A 156 -7.54 7.73 23.75
N ALA A 157 -7.61 7.12 24.95
CA ALA A 157 -7.56 7.83 26.21
C ALA A 157 -6.22 8.59 26.43
N LEU A 158 -5.13 8.16 25.79
CA LEU A 158 -3.85 8.87 25.85
C LEU A 158 -3.96 10.29 25.25
N ALA A 159 -4.86 10.52 24.30
CA ALA A 159 -5.05 11.83 23.67
C ALA A 159 -5.60 12.89 24.64
N ALA A 160 -6.14 12.50 25.80
CA ALA A 160 -6.57 13.44 26.84
C ALA A 160 -5.39 14.11 27.58
N ARG A 161 -4.18 13.60 27.43
CA ARG A 161 -2.95 14.13 28.05
C ARG A 161 -2.27 15.14 27.12
N PRO A 162 -1.61 16.18 27.62
CA PRO A 162 -0.80 17.08 26.80
C PRO A 162 0.30 16.31 26.05
N GLY A 163 0.30 16.35 24.70
CA GLY A 163 1.23 15.56 23.90
C GLY A 163 1.09 14.05 24.13
N GLY A 164 -0.12 13.57 24.47
CA GLY A 164 -0.33 12.18 24.87
C GLY A 164 -0.39 11.21 23.68
N LEU A 165 -1.09 11.58 22.61
CA LEU A 165 -1.26 10.72 21.43
C LEU A 165 -1.07 11.50 20.14
N GLY A 166 -0.24 11.00 19.24
CA GLY A 166 -0.02 11.52 17.90
C GLY A 166 -0.52 10.58 16.82
N VAL A 167 -0.97 11.14 15.71
CA VAL A 167 -1.39 10.44 14.50
C VAL A 167 -0.90 11.18 13.26
N THR A 168 -0.84 10.51 12.12
CA THR A 168 -0.54 11.15 10.83
C THR A 168 -1.82 11.69 10.19
N ARG A 169 -1.72 12.89 9.57
CA ARG A 169 -2.81 13.59 8.89
C ARG A 169 -3.43 12.76 7.77
N GLY A 170 -4.78 12.78 7.68
CA GLY A 170 -5.55 12.11 6.63
C GLY A 170 -5.39 10.58 6.64
N GLY A 171 -4.90 10.03 7.75
CA GLY A 171 -4.85 8.60 8.00
C GLY A 171 -6.14 8.08 8.63
N ALA A 172 -6.39 6.77 8.48
CA ALA A 172 -7.56 6.12 9.06
C ALA A 172 -7.64 6.30 10.58
N TYR A 173 -6.52 6.35 11.26
CA TYR A 173 -6.47 6.47 12.73
C TYR A 173 -6.89 7.86 13.21
N GLU A 174 -6.52 8.93 12.49
CA GLU A 174 -7.00 10.27 12.78
C GLU A 174 -8.53 10.32 12.68
N GLN A 175 -9.08 9.81 11.58
CA GLN A 175 -10.52 9.79 11.34
C GLN A 175 -11.26 8.94 12.39
N THR A 176 -10.75 7.74 12.69
CA THR A 176 -11.35 6.83 13.70
C THR A 176 -11.41 7.49 15.07
N LEU A 177 -10.32 8.13 15.53
CA LEU A 177 -10.29 8.81 16.81
C LEU A 177 -11.29 9.96 16.88
N ARG A 178 -11.35 10.79 15.84
CA ARG A 178 -12.30 11.90 15.76
C ARG A 178 -13.77 11.47 15.76
N ASN A 179 -14.05 10.27 15.19
CA ASN A 179 -15.41 9.72 15.12
C ASN A 179 -15.83 9.05 16.44
N GLN A 180 -14.89 8.51 17.22
CA GLN A 180 -15.19 7.87 18.50
C GLN A 180 -15.68 8.86 19.53
N ASP A 181 -15.00 9.98 19.71
CA ASP A 181 -15.41 11.07 20.59
C ASP A 181 -14.80 12.39 20.08
N LYS A 182 -15.64 13.39 19.84
CA LYS A 182 -15.20 14.74 19.42
C LYS A 182 -14.29 15.43 20.46
N LYS A 183 -14.24 14.94 21.69
CA LYS A 183 -13.34 15.44 22.73
C LYS A 183 -11.92 14.86 22.60
N ILE A 184 -11.75 13.78 21.87
CA ILE A 184 -10.42 13.21 21.58
C ILE A 184 -9.71 14.15 20.63
N ASN A 185 -8.60 14.72 21.08
CA ASN A 185 -7.81 15.68 20.31
C ASN A 185 -6.36 15.22 20.19
N PRO A 186 -6.07 14.27 19.27
CA PRO A 186 -4.71 13.82 19.05
C PRO A 186 -3.86 14.93 18.43
N VAL A 187 -2.56 14.91 18.67
CA VAL A 187 -1.61 15.75 17.95
C VAL A 187 -1.46 15.21 16.52
N VAL A 188 -1.74 16.03 15.52
CA VAL A 188 -1.71 15.62 14.11
C VAL A 188 -0.38 16.06 13.49
N PHE A 189 0.34 15.11 12.91
CA PHE A 189 1.60 15.31 12.21
C PHE A 189 1.40 15.11 10.71
N ASP A 190 2.10 15.89 9.88
CA ASP A 190 2.00 15.76 8.43
C ASP A 190 2.75 14.50 7.94
N THR A 191 3.80 14.11 8.65
CA THR A 191 4.62 12.94 8.30
C THR A 191 4.87 12.02 9.48
N LEU A 192 5.13 10.74 9.20
CA LEU A 192 5.56 9.77 10.20
C LEU A 192 6.91 10.16 10.84
N ARG A 193 7.78 10.82 10.08
CA ARG A 193 9.07 11.34 10.58
C ARG A 193 8.86 12.40 11.66
N GLU A 194 7.98 13.38 11.44
CA GLU A 194 7.68 14.41 12.45
C GLU A 194 7.09 13.79 13.72
N LEU A 195 6.21 12.81 13.58
CA LEU A 195 5.66 12.04 14.69
C LEU A 195 6.79 11.32 15.45
N HIS A 196 7.71 10.67 14.74
CA HIS A 196 8.87 10.00 15.33
C HIS A 196 9.78 10.96 16.07
N ASP A 197 10.14 12.11 15.46
CA ASP A 197 10.97 13.13 16.06
C ASP A 197 10.34 13.71 17.34
N ALA A 198 9.02 13.81 17.36
CA ALA A 198 8.28 14.23 18.56
C ALA A 198 8.33 13.19 19.68
N LEU A 199 8.31 11.88 19.32
CA LEU A 199 8.49 10.79 20.28
C LEU A 199 9.93 10.76 20.85
N GLU A 200 10.94 10.89 19.98
CA GLU A 200 12.35 10.84 20.41
C GLU A 200 12.77 12.04 21.27
N THR A 201 12.16 13.19 21.05
CA THR A 201 12.42 14.44 21.79
C THR A 201 11.50 14.64 22.99
N ASP A 202 10.81 13.59 23.43
CA ASP A 202 9.91 13.58 24.59
C ASP A 202 8.73 14.58 24.51
N ARG A 203 8.47 15.14 23.33
CA ARG A 203 7.31 16.02 23.08
C ARG A 203 6.00 15.24 22.92
N LEU A 204 6.09 13.97 22.55
CA LEU A 204 4.95 13.08 22.36
C LEU A 204 5.12 11.83 23.23
N LEU A 205 4.05 11.41 23.93
CA LEU A 205 4.04 10.20 24.75
C LEU A 205 3.86 8.94 23.89
N ALA A 206 2.94 8.98 22.93
CA ALA A 206 2.56 7.83 22.12
C ALA A 206 2.21 8.23 20.69
N GLY A 207 2.60 7.42 19.70
CA GLY A 207 2.22 7.55 18.30
C GLY A 207 1.40 6.34 17.84
N LEU A 208 0.19 6.55 17.31
CA LEU A 208 -0.71 5.51 16.83
C LEU A 208 -0.55 5.32 15.32
N GLY A 209 -0.43 4.08 14.88
CA GLY A 209 -0.24 3.72 13.47
C GLY A 209 -0.47 2.24 13.19
N GLY A 210 -0.23 1.83 11.96
CA GLY A 210 -0.20 0.41 11.57
C GLY A 210 1.07 -0.29 12.05
N GLU A 211 0.96 -1.57 12.37
CA GLU A 211 2.10 -2.37 12.84
C GLU A 211 3.28 -2.32 11.87
N ILE A 212 3.04 -2.41 10.56
CA ILE A 212 4.10 -2.43 9.55
C ILE A 212 4.82 -1.08 9.51
N GLU A 213 4.07 0.01 9.46
CA GLU A 213 4.60 1.38 9.42
C GLU A 213 5.49 1.66 10.64
N LEU A 214 5.03 1.29 11.83
CA LEU A 214 5.80 1.51 13.06
C LEU A 214 6.99 0.53 13.20
N ARG A 215 6.89 -0.71 12.71
CA ARG A 215 8.03 -1.63 12.66
C ARG A 215 9.13 -1.14 11.72
N GLU A 216 8.73 -0.60 10.57
CA GLU A 216 9.67 -0.03 9.60
C GLU A 216 10.39 1.19 10.20
N LEU A 217 9.66 2.05 10.90
CA LEU A 217 10.23 3.17 11.63
C LEU A 217 11.36 2.69 12.58
N PHE A 218 11.11 1.62 13.36
CA PHE A 218 12.12 1.05 14.23
C PHE A 218 13.26 0.34 13.51
N ALA A 219 13.03 -0.13 12.29
CA ALA A 219 14.08 -0.74 11.47
C ALA A 219 15.03 0.33 10.91
N GLN A 220 14.47 1.45 10.45
CA GLN A 220 15.26 2.59 9.95
C GLN A 220 15.99 3.35 11.05
N HIS A 221 15.47 3.33 12.29
CA HIS A 221 16.03 4.02 13.45
C HIS A 221 16.30 3.04 14.61
N PRO A 222 17.33 2.16 14.53
CA PRO A 222 17.56 1.15 15.56
C PRO A 222 17.79 1.74 16.96
N ALA A 223 18.39 2.94 17.06
CA ALA A 223 18.60 3.65 18.33
C ALA A 223 17.27 4.04 19.02
N ALA A 224 16.21 4.27 18.25
CA ALA A 224 14.89 4.58 18.79
C ALA A 224 14.34 3.46 19.69
N ARG A 225 14.74 2.20 19.50
CA ARG A 225 14.34 1.07 20.35
C ARG A 225 14.73 1.20 21.82
N ILE A 226 15.71 2.04 22.13
CA ILE A 226 16.12 2.33 23.51
C ILE A 226 15.02 3.17 24.18
N LYS A 227 14.57 4.22 23.50
CA LYS A 227 13.56 5.17 24.01
C LYS A 227 12.13 4.75 23.76
N LEU A 228 11.86 4.05 22.67
CA LEU A 228 10.51 3.71 22.23
C LEU A 228 10.22 2.23 22.41
N LYS A 229 8.95 1.91 22.68
CA LYS A 229 8.42 0.55 22.76
C LYS A 229 7.27 0.41 21.77
N LEU A 230 7.30 -0.65 20.96
CA LEU A 230 6.15 -1.01 20.12
C LEU A 230 5.16 -1.82 20.96
N CYS A 231 3.93 -1.33 21.04
CA CYS A 231 2.79 -2.00 21.68
C CYS A 231 1.78 -2.36 20.58
N LEU A 232 1.35 -3.60 20.52
CA LEU A 232 0.22 -4.00 19.67
C LEU A 232 -1.06 -3.80 20.46
N VAL A 233 -2.07 -3.18 19.84
CA VAL A 233 -3.31 -2.77 20.51
C VAL A 233 -4.39 -3.82 20.26
N GLY A 234 -4.64 -4.65 21.26
CA GLY A 234 -5.74 -5.62 21.29
C GLY A 234 -5.75 -6.61 20.14
N GLU A 235 -6.93 -7.21 19.93
CA GLU A 235 -7.19 -8.13 18.82
C GLU A 235 -7.66 -7.41 17.54
N GLN A 236 -7.90 -6.12 17.61
CA GLN A 236 -8.35 -5.33 16.46
C GLN A 236 -7.34 -5.38 15.33
N LYS A 237 -7.82 -5.76 14.15
CA LYS A 237 -7.01 -5.83 12.94
C LYS A 237 -7.38 -4.71 12.00
N ASP A 238 -6.33 -4.09 11.47
CA ASP A 238 -6.43 -3.14 10.39
C ASP A 238 -6.38 -3.92 9.07
N GLN A 239 -7.40 -3.70 8.23
CA GLN A 239 -7.56 -4.38 6.94
C GLN A 239 -7.18 -3.43 5.82
N ILE A 240 -6.14 -3.77 5.09
CA ILE A 240 -5.67 -3.01 3.94
C ILE A 240 -6.20 -3.66 2.66
N ALA A 241 -6.86 -2.86 1.83
CA ALA A 241 -7.51 -3.33 0.62
C ALA A 241 -7.30 -2.36 -0.55
N ILE A 242 -7.54 -2.82 -1.76
CA ILE A 242 -7.55 -1.97 -2.94
C ILE A 242 -8.86 -1.19 -2.95
N ALA A 243 -8.76 0.14 -2.95
CA ALA A 243 -9.93 0.97 -3.16
C ALA A 243 -10.24 1.05 -4.67
N VAL A 244 -11.51 0.96 -5.03
CA VAL A 244 -12.01 0.91 -6.41
C VAL A 244 -13.10 1.96 -6.55
N ARG A 245 -13.17 2.66 -7.67
CA ARG A 245 -14.21 3.68 -7.89
C ARG A 245 -15.62 3.09 -7.69
N PRO A 246 -16.54 3.92 -7.20
CA PRO A 246 -17.88 3.44 -6.76
C PRO A 246 -18.73 2.86 -7.89
N ASP A 247 -18.51 3.30 -9.12
CA ASP A 247 -19.23 2.88 -10.33
C ASP A 247 -18.63 1.65 -11.03
N ALA A 248 -17.59 1.00 -10.43
CA ALA A 248 -16.90 -0.15 -11.01
C ALA A 248 -17.02 -1.44 -10.16
N PRO A 249 -18.26 -1.96 -9.94
CA PRO A 249 -18.45 -3.14 -9.10
C PRO A 249 -17.81 -4.41 -9.67
N ASN A 250 -17.79 -4.56 -11.00
CA ASN A 250 -17.23 -5.75 -11.62
C ASN A 250 -15.69 -5.70 -11.61
N LEU A 251 -15.09 -4.51 -11.70
CA LEU A 251 -13.64 -4.34 -11.49
C LEU A 251 -13.24 -4.77 -10.06
N ALA A 252 -14.00 -4.37 -9.04
CA ALA A 252 -13.78 -4.78 -7.66
C ALA A 252 -13.89 -6.31 -7.51
N ALA A 253 -14.96 -6.91 -8.01
CA ALA A 253 -15.16 -8.37 -7.98
C ALA A 253 -14.06 -9.13 -8.75
N TRP A 254 -13.64 -8.61 -9.90
CA TRP A 254 -12.56 -9.19 -10.68
C TRP A 254 -11.22 -9.14 -9.93
N ILE A 255 -10.93 -8.02 -9.25
CA ILE A 255 -9.74 -7.89 -8.39
C ILE A 255 -9.77 -8.96 -7.30
N ASP A 256 -10.92 -9.20 -6.64
CA ASP A 256 -11.06 -10.24 -5.63
C ASP A 256 -10.69 -11.62 -6.17
N VAL A 257 -11.21 -11.98 -7.35
CA VAL A 257 -10.87 -13.24 -8.02
C VAL A 257 -9.36 -13.33 -8.30
N VAL A 258 -8.73 -12.24 -8.75
CA VAL A 258 -7.27 -12.23 -8.98
C VAL A 258 -6.51 -12.45 -7.68
N LEU A 259 -6.88 -11.73 -6.62
CA LEU A 259 -6.23 -11.87 -5.31
C LEU A 259 -6.39 -13.29 -4.73
N ASP A 260 -7.55 -13.94 -4.96
CA ASP A 260 -7.79 -15.33 -4.53
C ASP A 260 -6.95 -16.31 -5.33
N ASN A 261 -6.90 -16.17 -6.65
CA ASN A 261 -6.14 -17.07 -7.52
C ASN A 261 -4.64 -17.05 -7.26
N VAL A 262 -4.10 -15.92 -6.82
CA VAL A 262 -2.68 -15.83 -6.45
C VAL A 262 -2.43 -16.15 -4.98
N GLY A 263 -3.49 -16.42 -4.20
CA GLY A 263 -3.41 -16.72 -2.77
C GLY A 263 -2.80 -15.57 -1.96
N LEU A 264 -2.94 -14.33 -2.42
CA LEU A 264 -2.31 -13.19 -1.78
C LEU A 264 -3.03 -12.83 -0.48
N GLN A 265 -2.37 -13.11 0.63
CA GLN A 265 -2.75 -12.64 1.95
C GLN A 265 -1.49 -12.34 2.75
N LEU A 266 -1.11 -11.08 2.77
CA LEU A 266 0.09 -10.63 3.47
C LEU A 266 -0.15 -10.55 4.97
N LYS A 267 0.92 -10.88 5.72
CA LYS A 267 0.98 -10.71 7.17
C LYS A 267 2.24 -9.92 7.52
N PRO A 268 2.24 -9.12 8.60
CA PRO A 268 3.41 -8.33 9.00
C PRO A 268 4.69 -9.16 9.12
N SER A 269 4.60 -10.39 9.65
CA SER A 269 5.75 -11.29 9.81
C SER A 269 6.39 -11.72 8.49
N GLY A 270 5.64 -11.76 7.40
CA GLY A 270 6.13 -12.15 6.07
C GLY A 270 6.67 -10.98 5.25
N ILE A 271 6.14 -9.79 5.43
CA ILE A 271 6.47 -8.63 4.60
C ILE A 271 7.95 -8.25 4.67
N PHE A 272 8.54 -8.29 5.85
CA PHE A 272 9.96 -7.94 6.06
C PHE A 272 10.94 -9.02 5.59
N THR A 273 10.45 -10.21 5.25
CA THR A 273 11.26 -11.31 4.66
C THR A 273 11.13 -11.40 3.15
N LEU A 274 10.15 -10.69 2.59
CA LEU A 274 9.91 -10.63 1.15
C LEU A 274 10.80 -9.53 0.56
N GLY A 275 11.75 -9.90 -0.28
CA GLY A 275 12.57 -8.92 -1.01
C GLY A 275 11.70 -8.06 -1.95
N THR A 276 12.31 -7.04 -2.54
CA THR A 276 11.66 -6.14 -3.50
C THR A 276 11.29 -6.79 -4.84
N ASP A 277 11.75 -8.02 -5.11
CA ASP A 277 11.61 -8.73 -6.40
C ASP A 277 10.35 -9.62 -6.45
N TRP A 278 9.23 -9.07 -6.05
CA TRP A 278 7.94 -9.76 -6.16
C TRP A 278 7.45 -9.81 -7.60
N THR A 279 7.20 -11.01 -8.10
CA THR A 279 6.41 -11.23 -9.33
C THR A 279 4.99 -11.65 -8.95
N PHE A 280 4.03 -10.83 -9.34
CA PHE A 280 2.60 -11.04 -9.13
C PHE A 280 1.94 -11.67 -10.36
#